data_1cc9a048318f10df69ccd58eaf254f34
#
_entry.id   1cc9a048318f10df69ccd58eaf254f34
#
_cell.length_a   1.000
_cell.length_b   1.000
_cell.length_c   1.000
_cell.angle_alpha   90.00
_cell.angle_beta   90.00
_cell.angle_gamma   90.00
#
_symmetry.space_group_name_H-M   'P 1'
#
loop_
_entity.id
_entity.type
_entity.pdbx_description
1 polymer ?
#
loop_
_entity_poly.entity_id
_entity_poly.type
_entity_poly.pdbx_seq_one_letter_code
_entity_poly.pdbx_strand_id
1 'polypeptide(L)'
;KGVAGMGKLYQSDLEMSLGNNVIVTQMTQAVNWARKYSFFIYPFITACCGMEFMSVAGPRYDLDRFGAAFPRFSPRQADLLMVVGTISHKQAPILVKVYNQMTEPKWVVAYGVCTVSGGFYDNYTTVMGIDTIIPVDLYIPGCPPRPEMVIDGLINLQQKVQEETLQDHVKGPSPVTSATRI
;
A
#
# COMPACT_ATOMS: atom_id res chain seq x y z
N LYS A 1 -9.75 -25.42 -10.52
CA LYS A 1 -8.39 -26.00 -10.72
C LYS A 1 -7.77 -25.69 -12.11
N GLY A 2 -8.35 -24.83 -12.94
CA GLY A 2 -7.90 -24.59 -14.33
C GLY A 2 -7.16 -23.27 -14.59
N VAL A 3 -7.34 -22.23 -13.77
CA VAL A 3 -6.84 -20.87 -14.09
C VAL A 3 -5.42 -20.59 -13.59
N ALA A 4 -5.00 -21.23 -12.52
CA ALA A 4 -3.65 -21.06 -11.96
C ALA A 4 -2.55 -21.74 -12.81
N GLY A 5 -2.90 -22.72 -13.65
CA GLY A 5 -1.97 -23.39 -14.56
C GLY A 5 -1.68 -22.60 -15.84
N MET A 6 -2.65 -21.84 -16.32
CA MET A 6 -2.56 -21.15 -17.61
C MET A 6 -1.63 -19.92 -17.55
N GLY A 7 -1.56 -19.24 -16.40
CA GLY A 7 -0.63 -18.12 -16.21
C GLY A 7 0.83 -18.56 -16.19
N LYS A 8 1.12 -19.72 -15.61
CA LYS A 8 2.50 -20.27 -15.58
C LYS A 8 2.97 -20.78 -16.95
N LEU A 9 2.07 -21.40 -17.72
CA LEU A 9 2.38 -21.85 -19.08
C LEU A 9 2.64 -20.66 -20.00
N TYR A 10 1.81 -19.63 -19.94
CA TYR A 10 1.99 -18.43 -20.75
C TYR A 10 3.32 -17.70 -20.43
N GLN A 11 3.74 -17.68 -19.18
CA GLN A 11 5.02 -17.08 -18.77
C GLN A 11 6.22 -17.93 -19.19
N SER A 12 6.16 -19.26 -19.02
CA SER A 12 7.22 -20.15 -19.47
C SER A 12 7.37 -20.16 -20.99
N ASP A 13 6.26 -20.04 -21.72
CA ASP A 13 6.26 -19.97 -23.18
C ASP A 13 6.79 -18.62 -23.68
N LEU A 14 6.54 -17.53 -22.97
CA LEU A 14 7.14 -16.22 -23.25
C LEU A 14 8.63 -16.19 -22.94
N GLU A 15 9.06 -16.76 -21.84
CA GLU A 15 10.48 -16.87 -21.49
C GLU A 15 11.23 -17.79 -22.45
N MET A 16 10.61 -18.88 -22.91
CA MET A 16 11.20 -19.82 -23.86
C MET A 16 11.16 -19.33 -25.31
N SER A 17 10.11 -18.59 -25.71
CA SER A 17 9.93 -18.01 -27.04
C SER A 17 10.77 -16.76 -27.29
N LEU A 18 11.01 -15.94 -26.26
CA LEU A 18 11.77 -14.70 -26.39
C LEU A 18 13.24 -14.83 -26.02
N GLY A 19 13.67 -16.02 -25.54
CA GLY A 19 15.02 -16.23 -25.07
C GLY A 19 15.41 -15.25 -23.98
N ASN A 20 16.68 -15.15 -23.61
CA ASN A 20 17.25 -14.16 -22.67
C ASN A 20 17.23 -12.74 -23.29
N ASN A 21 16.07 -12.30 -23.80
CA ASN A 21 15.95 -11.07 -24.57
C ASN A 21 15.99 -9.85 -23.67
N VAL A 22 16.94 -9.00 -23.92
CA VAL A 22 17.11 -7.64 -23.40
C VAL A 22 15.78 -6.87 -23.40
N ILE A 23 14.92 -7.13 -24.40
CA ILE A 23 13.59 -6.49 -24.53
C ILE A 23 12.66 -6.81 -23.36
N VAL A 24 12.59 -8.07 -22.89
CA VAL A 24 11.69 -8.45 -21.77
C VAL A 24 12.15 -7.81 -20.45
N THR A 25 13.46 -7.79 -20.21
CA THR A 25 14.05 -7.14 -19.04
C THR A 25 13.78 -5.64 -19.05
N GLN A 26 13.90 -5.00 -20.22
CA GLN A 26 13.60 -3.57 -20.38
C GLN A 26 12.11 -3.26 -20.19
N MET A 27 11.20 -4.13 -20.65
CA MET A 27 9.76 -3.96 -20.43
C MET A 27 9.39 -4.07 -18.94
N THR A 28 9.95 -5.02 -18.21
CA THR A 28 9.73 -5.14 -16.76
C THR A 28 10.23 -3.92 -16.02
N GLN A 29 11.40 -3.43 -16.35
CA GLN A 29 11.94 -2.19 -15.76
C GLN A 29 11.07 -0.96 -16.09
N ALA A 30 10.58 -0.86 -17.33
CA ALA A 30 9.70 0.23 -17.74
C ALA A 30 8.37 0.19 -16.99
N VAL A 31 7.77 -0.99 -16.80
CA VAL A 31 6.53 -1.15 -16.04
C VAL A 31 6.74 -0.81 -14.56
N ASN A 32 7.82 -1.27 -13.94
CA ASN A 32 8.13 -0.95 -12.54
C ASN A 32 8.43 0.54 -12.36
N TRP A 33 9.12 1.16 -13.32
CA TRP A 33 9.32 2.61 -13.33
C TRP A 33 7.99 3.37 -13.42
N ALA A 34 7.07 2.95 -14.29
CA ALA A 34 5.76 3.56 -14.40
C ALA A 34 4.94 3.42 -13.11
N ARG A 35 4.95 2.25 -12.47
CA ARG A 35 4.28 2.00 -11.19
C ARG A 35 4.85 2.86 -10.07
N LYS A 36 6.19 2.98 -10.01
CA LYS A 36 6.89 3.78 -9.01
C LYS A 36 6.43 5.24 -8.97
N TYR A 37 6.09 5.82 -10.11
CA TYR A 37 5.69 7.22 -10.23
C TYR A 37 4.18 7.42 -10.49
N SER A 38 3.36 6.41 -10.24
CA SER A 38 1.92 6.45 -10.51
C SER A 38 1.12 5.84 -9.36
N PHE A 39 1.31 6.35 -8.14
CA PHE A 39 0.53 5.92 -6.99
C PHE A 39 -0.79 6.68 -6.89
N PHE A 40 -1.89 5.94 -6.80
CA PHE A 40 -3.19 6.46 -6.45
C PHE A 40 -3.49 6.14 -4.98
N ILE A 41 -3.40 7.15 -4.14
CA ILE A 41 -3.55 7.01 -2.68
C ILE A 41 -5.04 6.90 -2.33
N TYR A 42 -5.40 5.86 -1.56
CA TYR A 42 -6.64 5.83 -0.79
C TYR A 42 -6.33 6.27 0.65
N PRO A 43 -6.67 7.50 1.05
CA PRO A 43 -6.42 7.97 2.40
C PRO A 43 -7.55 7.50 3.34
N PHE A 44 -7.24 6.58 4.24
CA PHE A 44 -8.14 6.18 5.32
C PHE A 44 -7.82 7.01 6.55
N ILE A 45 -8.43 8.18 6.64
CA ILE A 45 -8.14 9.19 7.67
C ILE A 45 -9.12 9.06 8.82
N THR A 46 -8.60 8.90 10.04
CA THR A 46 -9.43 8.66 11.24
C THR A 46 -9.11 9.56 12.43
N ALA A 47 -7.94 10.21 12.45
CA ALA A 47 -7.48 10.98 13.61
C ALA A 47 -6.55 12.15 13.22
N CYS A 48 -5.84 12.71 14.22
CA CYS A 48 -5.00 13.90 14.08
C CYS A 48 -3.90 13.82 13.02
N CYS A 49 -3.40 12.65 12.70
CA CYS A 49 -2.44 12.47 11.59
C CYS A 49 -3.01 12.91 10.24
N GLY A 50 -4.34 12.99 10.11
CA GLY A 50 -5.00 13.51 8.93
C GLY A 50 -4.71 14.98 8.64
N MET A 51 -4.52 15.78 9.66
CA MET A 51 -4.15 17.19 9.50
C MET A 51 -2.74 17.31 8.91
N GLU A 52 -1.81 16.49 9.39
CA GLU A 52 -0.46 16.45 8.86
C GLU A 52 -0.42 15.89 7.43
N PHE A 53 -1.25 14.88 7.14
CA PHE A 53 -1.42 14.38 5.78
C PHE A 53 -1.89 15.47 4.81
N MET A 54 -2.82 16.34 5.23
CA MET A 54 -3.24 17.51 4.43
C MET A 54 -2.10 18.51 4.24
N SER A 55 -1.23 18.68 5.24
CA SER A 55 -0.04 19.53 5.13
C SER A 55 0.96 18.95 4.12
N VAL A 56 1.14 17.63 4.11
CA VAL A 56 2.01 16.94 3.14
C VAL A 56 1.47 17.06 1.72
N ALA A 57 0.16 16.99 1.54
CA ALA A 57 -0.52 17.18 0.25
C ALA A 57 -0.57 18.67 -0.17
N GLY A 58 -0.17 19.58 0.71
CA GLY A 58 -0.18 21.02 0.45
C GLY A 58 0.96 21.46 -0.48
N PRO A 59 0.89 22.70 -1.00
CA PRO A 59 1.79 23.20 -2.04
C PRO A 59 3.27 23.33 -1.63
N ARG A 60 3.55 23.30 -0.31
CA ARG A 60 4.92 23.40 0.19
C ARG A 60 5.70 22.10 0.01
N TYR A 61 5.07 20.95 0.26
CA TYR A 61 5.70 19.64 0.22
C TYR A 61 5.38 18.88 -1.05
N ASP A 62 4.12 18.93 -1.47
CA ASP A 62 3.61 18.47 -2.75
C ASP A 62 4.01 17.03 -3.13
N LEU A 63 3.15 16.09 -2.75
CA LEU A 63 3.33 14.65 -3.08
C LEU A 63 3.29 14.37 -4.59
N ASP A 64 2.79 15.30 -5.39
CA ASP A 64 2.70 15.18 -6.85
C ASP A 64 4.08 15.00 -7.50
N ARG A 65 5.11 15.63 -6.93
CA ARG A 65 6.50 15.49 -7.38
C ARG A 65 7.04 14.08 -7.31
N PHE A 66 6.44 13.28 -6.40
CA PHE A 66 6.84 11.90 -6.16
C PHE A 66 5.89 10.90 -6.82
N GLY A 67 4.96 11.38 -7.66
CA GLY A 67 4.01 10.53 -8.37
C GLY A 67 2.88 9.98 -7.49
N ALA A 68 2.54 10.67 -6.39
CA ALA A 68 1.50 10.30 -5.44
C ALA A 68 0.46 11.42 -5.26
N ALA A 69 0.04 12.01 -6.38
CA ALA A 69 -0.71 13.26 -6.46
C ALA A 69 -2.16 13.16 -6.01
N PHE A 70 -2.88 12.17 -6.49
CA PHE A 70 -4.33 12.20 -6.40
C PHE A 70 -4.88 11.21 -5.37
N PRO A 71 -5.47 11.70 -4.25
CA PRO A 71 -6.25 10.84 -3.38
C PRO A 71 -7.48 10.33 -4.14
N ARG A 72 -7.65 9.02 -4.17
CA ARG A 72 -8.81 8.35 -4.74
C ARG A 72 -9.65 7.76 -3.62
N PHE A 73 -10.86 8.30 -3.45
CA PHE A 73 -11.80 7.82 -2.42
C PHE A 73 -12.58 6.57 -2.85
N SER A 74 -12.26 6.01 -4.00
CA SER A 74 -12.77 4.72 -4.45
C SER A 74 -11.67 3.67 -4.31
N PRO A 75 -11.84 2.63 -3.48
CA PRO A 75 -10.83 1.59 -3.29
C PRO A 75 -10.45 0.86 -4.58
N ARG A 76 -11.38 0.76 -5.52
CA ARG A 76 -11.16 0.09 -6.81
C ARG A 76 -10.27 0.88 -7.78
N GLN A 77 -10.00 2.14 -7.47
CA GLN A 77 -9.19 3.04 -8.30
C GLN A 77 -7.89 3.43 -7.61
N ALA A 78 -7.58 2.82 -6.47
CA ALA A 78 -6.41 3.13 -5.66
C ALA A 78 -5.48 1.92 -5.56
N ASP A 79 -4.19 2.20 -5.58
CA ASP A 79 -3.11 1.22 -5.48
C ASP A 79 -2.46 1.25 -4.10
N LEU A 80 -2.45 2.41 -3.46
CA LEU A 80 -1.80 2.65 -2.18
C LEU A 80 -2.84 2.95 -1.09
N LEU A 81 -3.00 2.05 -0.14
CA LEU A 81 -3.80 2.28 1.06
C LEU A 81 -2.95 2.97 2.12
N MET A 82 -3.24 4.21 2.39
CA MET A 82 -2.59 4.96 3.46
C MET A 82 -3.53 5.04 4.66
N VAL A 83 -3.22 4.29 5.71
CA VAL A 83 -4.01 4.29 6.95
C VAL A 83 -3.44 5.34 7.89
N VAL A 84 -4.22 6.40 8.12
CA VAL A 84 -3.77 7.63 8.76
C VAL A 84 -4.49 7.85 10.07
N GLY A 85 -3.82 7.55 11.17
CA GLY A 85 -4.34 7.79 12.51
C GLY A 85 -4.88 6.55 13.22
N THR A 86 -5.56 6.76 14.34
CA THR A 86 -6.04 5.69 15.23
C THR A 86 -7.20 4.92 14.62
N ILE A 87 -7.15 3.60 14.69
CA ILE A 87 -8.23 2.71 14.25
C ILE A 87 -8.96 2.15 15.48
N SER A 88 -10.26 2.29 15.50
CA SER A 88 -11.10 1.66 16.53
C SER A 88 -11.53 0.25 16.10
N HIS A 89 -11.89 -0.59 17.08
CA HIS A 89 -12.44 -1.91 16.81
C HIS A 89 -13.68 -1.89 15.90
N LYS A 90 -14.49 -0.81 15.95
CA LYS A 90 -15.61 -0.62 15.03
C LYS A 90 -15.20 -0.31 13.59
N GLN A 91 -14.04 0.32 13.41
CA GLN A 91 -13.50 0.67 12.08
C GLN A 91 -12.68 -0.47 11.46
N ALA A 92 -12.13 -1.36 12.27
CA ALA A 92 -11.33 -2.49 11.81
C ALA A 92 -12.02 -3.33 10.71
N PRO A 93 -13.28 -3.78 10.85
CA PRO A 93 -13.96 -4.53 9.80
C PRO A 93 -14.22 -3.70 8.53
N ILE A 94 -14.34 -2.38 8.65
CA ILE A 94 -14.48 -1.48 7.49
C ILE A 94 -13.16 -1.40 6.75
N LEU A 95 -12.05 -1.26 7.47
CA LEU A 95 -10.70 -1.25 6.90
C LEU A 95 -10.42 -2.53 6.10
N VAL A 96 -10.76 -3.70 6.65
CA VAL A 96 -10.64 -4.98 5.94
C VAL A 96 -11.48 -5.01 4.67
N LYS A 97 -12.71 -4.49 4.70
CA LYS A 97 -13.56 -4.39 3.49
C LYS A 97 -12.95 -3.50 2.43
N VAL A 98 -12.41 -2.34 2.81
CA VAL A 98 -11.72 -1.43 1.91
C VAL A 98 -10.50 -2.12 1.28
N TYR A 99 -9.67 -2.76 2.11
CA TYR A 99 -8.50 -3.49 1.64
C TYR A 99 -8.84 -4.59 0.63
N ASN A 100 -9.90 -5.36 0.88
CA ASN A 100 -10.36 -6.43 -0.02
C ASN A 100 -10.99 -5.91 -1.32
N GLN A 101 -11.42 -4.65 -1.36
CA GLN A 101 -11.97 -4.01 -2.56
C GLN A 101 -10.90 -3.39 -3.46
N MET A 102 -9.69 -3.21 -2.95
CA MET A 102 -8.57 -2.71 -3.75
C MET A 102 -8.10 -3.77 -4.74
N THR A 103 -7.72 -3.31 -5.92
CA THR A 103 -7.16 -4.16 -6.97
C THR A 103 -5.68 -4.45 -6.71
N GLU A 104 -5.20 -5.59 -7.20
CA GLU A 104 -3.76 -5.91 -7.19
C GLU A 104 -3.08 -5.28 -8.42
N PRO A 105 -1.84 -4.79 -8.29
CA PRO A 105 -1.00 -4.74 -7.09
C PRO A 105 -1.45 -3.63 -6.13
N LYS A 106 -1.31 -3.87 -4.82
CA LYS A 106 -1.66 -2.89 -3.77
C LYS A 106 -0.63 -2.89 -2.67
N TRP A 107 -0.42 -1.73 -2.08
CA TRP A 107 0.50 -1.53 -0.96
C TRP A 107 -0.21 -0.86 0.20
N VAL A 108 0.24 -1.14 1.41
CA VAL A 108 -0.35 -0.59 2.65
C VAL A 108 0.70 0.16 3.44
N VAL A 109 0.41 1.40 3.76
CA VAL A 109 1.24 2.27 4.59
C VAL A 109 0.56 2.55 5.92
N ALA A 110 1.24 2.20 7.00
CA ALA A 110 0.86 2.57 8.37
C ALA A 110 1.42 3.97 8.69
N TYR A 111 0.55 4.96 8.74
CA TYR A 111 0.92 6.36 8.96
C TYR A 111 0.64 6.78 10.40
N GLY A 112 1.71 7.01 11.14
CA GLY A 112 1.67 7.46 12.53
C GLY A 112 1.73 6.32 13.54
N VAL A 113 2.16 6.65 14.76
CA VAL A 113 2.41 5.68 15.83
C VAL A 113 1.17 4.88 16.21
N CYS A 114 -0.02 5.46 16.07
CA CYS A 114 -1.29 4.79 16.37
C CYS A 114 -1.54 3.60 15.44
N THR A 115 -1.20 3.70 14.16
CA THR A 115 -1.31 2.61 13.20
C THR A 115 -0.17 1.61 13.30
N VAL A 116 1.02 2.07 13.73
CA VAL A 116 2.20 1.23 13.87
C VAL A 116 2.10 0.31 15.09
N SER A 117 1.82 0.87 16.26
CA SER A 117 1.84 0.14 17.54
C SER A 117 0.70 0.49 18.50
N GLY A 118 -0.24 1.35 18.07
CA GLY A 118 -1.27 1.91 18.96
C GLY A 118 -0.79 3.12 19.75
N GLY A 119 0.52 3.37 19.83
CA GLY A 119 1.10 4.48 20.57
C GLY A 119 0.83 4.39 22.07
N PHE A 120 0.40 5.49 22.67
CA PHE A 120 0.05 5.55 24.08
C PHE A 120 -1.46 5.33 24.36
N TYR A 121 -2.25 5.05 23.32
CA TYR A 121 -3.69 4.79 23.43
C TYR A 121 -3.98 3.31 23.65
N ASP A 122 -3.48 2.74 24.75
CA ASP A 122 -3.80 1.36 25.13
C ASP A 122 -5.15 1.36 25.86
N ASN A 123 -6.20 1.08 25.14
CA ASN A 123 -7.57 1.02 25.67
C ASN A 123 -8.42 -0.01 24.91
N TYR A 124 -9.58 -0.35 25.47
CA TYR A 124 -10.48 -1.36 24.93
C TYR A 124 -11.17 -0.95 23.60
N THR A 125 -11.03 0.29 23.15
CA THR A 125 -11.71 0.79 21.95
C THR A 125 -10.80 0.84 20.74
N THR A 126 -9.48 0.90 20.93
CA THR A 126 -8.49 1.07 19.87
C THR A 126 -7.75 -0.22 19.55
N VAL A 127 -7.41 -0.39 18.29
CA VAL A 127 -6.58 -1.50 17.82
C VAL A 127 -5.12 -1.12 17.96
N MET A 128 -4.35 -2.01 18.59
CA MET A 128 -2.91 -1.84 18.82
C MET A 128 -2.11 -2.34 17.61
N GLY A 129 -1.92 -1.45 16.61
CA GLY A 129 -1.26 -1.80 15.36
C GLY A 129 -2.19 -2.39 14.30
N ILE A 130 -2.10 -1.88 13.08
CA ILE A 130 -2.95 -2.36 11.97
C ILE A 130 -2.43 -3.65 11.33
N ASP A 131 -1.18 -4.02 11.59
CA ASP A 131 -0.55 -5.26 11.15
C ASP A 131 -1.24 -6.51 11.69
N THR A 132 -1.97 -6.39 12.79
CA THR A 132 -2.84 -7.45 13.33
C THR A 132 -4.08 -7.71 12.47
N ILE A 133 -4.45 -6.75 11.61
CA ILE A 133 -5.69 -6.78 10.83
C ILE A 133 -5.39 -6.99 9.34
N ILE A 134 -4.43 -6.25 8.80
CA ILE A 134 -4.05 -6.27 7.37
C ILE A 134 -2.52 -6.27 7.24
N PRO A 135 -1.97 -6.89 6.19
CA PRO A 135 -0.54 -6.83 5.95
C PRO A 135 -0.10 -5.39 5.67
N VAL A 136 1.05 -4.99 6.22
CA VAL A 136 1.61 -3.64 6.09
C VAL A 136 2.94 -3.72 5.36
N ASP A 137 3.12 -2.86 4.35
CA ASP A 137 4.32 -2.80 3.53
C ASP A 137 5.33 -1.79 4.04
N LEU A 138 4.84 -0.70 4.62
CA LEU A 138 5.68 0.39 5.12
C LEU A 138 5.10 0.99 6.40
N TYR A 139 5.98 1.28 7.34
CA TYR A 139 5.66 1.95 8.60
C TYR A 139 6.29 3.34 8.64
N ILE A 140 5.49 4.37 8.91
CA ILE A 140 5.93 5.75 9.10
C ILE A 140 5.65 6.16 10.55
N PRO A 141 6.64 6.08 11.44
CA PRO A 141 6.46 6.42 12.85
C PRO A 141 6.36 7.95 13.04
N GLY A 142 5.66 8.36 14.07
CA GLY A 142 5.50 9.77 14.46
C GLY A 142 4.13 10.04 15.07
N CYS A 143 4.00 11.14 15.81
CA CYS A 143 2.73 11.49 16.47
C CYS A 143 2.46 13.00 16.39
N PRO A 144 2.04 13.51 15.24
CA PRO A 144 2.11 12.96 13.87
C PRO A 144 3.54 12.92 13.30
N PRO A 145 3.80 12.10 12.27
CA PRO A 145 5.06 12.15 11.55
C PRO A 145 5.17 13.45 10.75
N ARG A 146 6.36 14.03 10.71
CA ARG A 146 6.63 15.23 9.94
C ARG A 146 6.50 14.96 8.43
N PRO A 147 6.14 15.97 7.61
CA PRO A 147 6.01 15.81 6.16
C PRO A 147 7.24 15.21 5.48
N GLU A 148 8.43 15.58 5.95
CA GLU A 148 9.69 15.06 5.41
C GLU A 148 9.82 13.54 5.63
N MET A 149 9.38 13.03 6.79
CA MET A 149 9.38 11.60 7.08
C MET A 149 8.40 10.83 6.20
N VAL A 150 7.29 11.45 5.83
CA VAL A 150 6.30 10.85 4.93
C VAL A 150 6.84 10.75 3.52
N ILE A 151 7.52 11.78 3.05
CA ILE A 151 8.19 11.81 1.73
C ILE A 151 9.31 10.76 1.70
N ASP A 152 10.14 10.68 2.75
CA ASP A 152 11.19 9.66 2.85
C ASP A 152 10.59 8.24 2.85
N GLY A 153 9.51 8.02 3.61
CA GLY A 153 8.77 6.77 3.57
C GLY A 153 8.24 6.43 2.17
N LEU A 154 7.70 7.40 1.44
CA LEU A 154 7.23 7.19 0.08
C LEU A 154 8.39 6.82 -0.87
N ILE A 155 9.54 7.47 -0.74
CA ILE A 155 10.74 7.14 -1.52
C ILE A 155 11.21 5.70 -1.23
N ASN A 156 11.20 5.28 0.03
CA ASN A 156 11.53 3.91 0.41
C ASN A 156 10.55 2.89 -0.18
N LEU A 157 9.25 3.21 -0.17
CA LEU A 157 8.25 2.38 -0.84
C LEU A 157 8.48 2.30 -2.36
N GLN A 158 8.84 3.41 -2.98
CA GLN A 158 9.18 3.45 -4.40
C GLN A 158 10.37 2.57 -4.75
N GLN A 159 11.38 2.50 -3.89
CA GLN A 159 12.51 1.58 -4.07
C GLN A 159 12.07 0.13 -3.96
N LYS A 160 11.27 -0.21 -2.94
CA LYS A 160 10.69 -1.54 -2.78
C LYS A 160 9.92 -1.98 -4.03
N VAL A 161 9.04 -1.12 -4.56
CA VAL A 161 8.25 -1.40 -5.77
C VAL A 161 9.13 -1.61 -7.00
N GLN A 162 10.28 -0.93 -7.08
CA GLN A 162 11.22 -1.10 -8.20
C GLN A 162 11.95 -2.45 -8.15
N GLU A 163 12.18 -2.98 -6.95
CA GLU A 163 12.85 -4.28 -6.72
C GLU A 163 11.88 -5.46 -6.83
N GLU A 164 10.57 -5.22 -6.66
CA GLU A 164 9.56 -6.27 -6.74
C GLU A 164 9.41 -6.80 -8.16
N THR A 165 9.33 -8.13 -8.28
CA THR A 165 9.05 -8.77 -9.55
C THR A 165 7.54 -8.84 -9.79
N LEU A 166 7.11 -8.77 -11.05
CA LEU A 166 5.70 -8.92 -11.42
C LEU A 166 5.05 -10.20 -10.86
N GLN A 167 5.86 -11.24 -10.60
CA GLN A 167 5.40 -12.51 -10.04
C GLN A 167 5.07 -12.44 -8.55
N ASP A 168 5.68 -11.53 -7.80
CA ASP A 168 5.46 -11.39 -6.37
C ASP A 168 4.05 -10.86 -6.08
N HIS A 169 3.53 -10.03 -6.98
CA HIS A 169 2.17 -9.49 -6.89
C HIS A 169 1.08 -10.50 -7.27
N VAL A 170 1.39 -11.50 -8.10
CA VAL A 170 0.44 -12.57 -8.46
C VAL A 170 0.20 -13.52 -7.27
N LYS A 171 1.13 -13.57 -6.33
CA LYS A 171 0.98 -14.25 -5.04
C LYS A 171 0.34 -13.35 -3.98
N GLY A 172 -0.60 -12.50 -4.36
CA GLY A 172 -1.27 -11.57 -3.46
C GLY A 172 -1.51 -12.16 -2.06
N PRO A 173 -1.40 -11.36 -0.99
CA PRO A 173 -1.69 -11.83 0.35
C PRO A 173 -3.05 -12.51 0.35
N SER A 174 -3.12 -13.67 0.97
CA SER A 174 -4.38 -14.41 1.12
C SER A 174 -5.46 -13.43 1.60
N PRO A 175 -6.68 -13.49 1.05
CA PRO A 175 -7.76 -12.59 1.46
C PRO A 175 -7.87 -12.65 2.99
N VAL A 176 -7.73 -11.51 3.62
CA VAL A 176 -7.88 -11.39 5.08
C VAL A 176 -9.31 -11.80 5.40
N THR A 177 -9.46 -12.99 5.92
CA THR A 177 -10.76 -13.49 6.32
C THR A 177 -11.23 -12.66 7.51
N SER A 178 -12.46 -12.17 7.47
CA SER A 178 -13.11 -11.41 8.54
C SER A 178 -13.28 -12.19 9.86
N ALA A 179 -12.56 -13.29 10.00
CA ALA A 179 -12.61 -14.21 11.13
C ALA A 179 -11.68 -13.82 12.29
N THR A 180 -11.03 -12.69 12.25
CA THR A 180 -10.45 -12.15 13.46
C THR A 180 -11.62 -11.67 14.32
N ARG A 181 -12.09 -12.57 15.19
CA ARG A 181 -13.07 -12.26 16.21
C ARG A 181 -12.47 -11.17 17.10
N ILE A 182 -12.99 -9.98 16.94
CA ILE A 182 -12.82 -8.86 17.85
C ILE A 182 -13.80 -9.05 19.01
#